data_e57aa54d9dfc6ce7e959cd4716fa2b9c
#
_entry.id   e57aa54d9dfc6ce7e959cd4716fa2b9c
#
_cell.length_a   1.000
_cell.length_b   1.000
_cell.length_c   1.000
_cell.angle_alpha   90.00
_cell.angle_beta   90.00
_cell.angle_gamma   90.00
#
_symmetry.space_group_name_H-M   'P 1'
#
loop_
_entity.id
_entity.type
_entity.pdbx_description
1 polymer ?
#
loop_
_entity_poly.entity_id
_entity_poly.type
_entity_poly.pdbx_seq_one_letter_code
_entity_poly.pdbx_strand_id
1 'polypeptide(L)'
;MPDPPPLNFKGLMQWAGPAIILGALSVGGFEAYHAGFMGAKLFVGIFWLYWVSSVCQLFLNQEIARYTLATGETILQGFSRMGPPKFWSWFSAIFCWTQVAWPAWISGAAAGAAAVMGFGTWQVWTLVALVAVFIVFAASKYVYNALELIMYASFIVANIGLAFFTVTMSTPAAAWETGKGWLSVGLFPAGITLGMIGPFLMQPAGGFWNFWHTYWVREKGMGMGKYFGKVTGLAYKPEDIGRSGFIFDADNPIELAKFKKWLKLNNITLAVFFVILGGVFFTYFASLAGYSAKTIYKMDVPGGWKIAVVLAEIFKSAYGQFGFIFFGIILIFALFDTQFSIYDGIARMWADSFYLEHPETFGKRPYRYWYFVMLAACVIYGMLSVWLKTPYVLWLIANWLGTAAQAYVTYMVITMNRRLLPEKARPGGLSMTINYIWATILLVYFFAWTILDRPF
;
A
#
# COMPACT_ATOMS: atom_id res chain seq x y z
N MET A 1 -7.49 28.29 -1.12
CA MET A 1 -6.41 27.27 -1.26
C MET A 1 -5.18 27.70 -0.48
N PRO A 2 -4.63 26.88 0.45
CA PRO A 2 -3.38 27.18 1.15
C PRO A 2 -2.19 27.34 0.20
N ASP A 3 -1.19 28.12 0.61
CA ASP A 3 0.03 28.30 -0.18
C ASP A 3 0.82 26.99 -0.26
N PRO A 4 1.16 26.50 -1.48
CA PRO A 4 1.99 25.32 -1.63
C PRO A 4 3.45 25.65 -1.36
N PRO A 5 4.23 24.70 -0.82
CA PRO A 5 5.67 24.89 -0.61
C PRO A 5 6.43 25.06 -1.93
N PRO A 6 7.68 25.53 -1.88
CA PRO A 6 8.52 25.56 -3.08
C PRO A 6 8.80 24.14 -3.60
N LEU A 7 8.84 23.96 -4.92
CA LEU A 7 9.15 22.69 -5.59
C LEU A 7 10.69 22.48 -5.65
N ASN A 8 11.35 22.52 -4.50
CA ASN A 8 12.76 22.18 -4.33
C ASN A 8 12.90 20.94 -3.42
N PHE A 9 14.10 20.43 -3.27
CA PHE A 9 14.36 19.22 -2.48
C PHE A 9 13.78 19.31 -1.06
N LYS A 10 14.00 20.43 -0.36
CA LYS A 10 13.49 20.63 1.01
C LYS A 10 11.95 20.62 1.05
N GLY A 11 11.30 21.32 0.14
CA GLY A 11 9.84 21.37 0.06
C GLY A 11 9.24 20.00 -0.31
N LEU A 12 9.87 19.27 -1.26
CA LEU A 12 9.45 17.91 -1.61
C LEU A 12 9.55 16.96 -0.41
N MET A 13 10.70 16.94 0.29
CA MET A 13 10.92 16.05 1.45
C MET A 13 9.97 16.36 2.61
N GLN A 14 9.69 17.63 2.88
CA GLN A 14 8.76 18.03 3.94
C GLN A 14 7.34 17.48 3.73
N TRP A 15 6.92 17.33 2.48
CA TRP A 15 5.55 16.95 2.10
C TRP A 15 5.47 15.56 1.44
N ALA A 16 6.57 14.82 1.40
CA ALA A 16 6.63 13.48 0.82
C ALA A 16 5.92 12.38 1.65
N GLY A 17 5.57 12.66 2.91
CA GLY A 17 5.03 11.67 3.84
C GLY A 17 3.97 10.74 3.26
N PRO A 18 2.88 11.24 2.66
CA PRO A 18 1.85 10.38 2.07
C PRO A 18 2.37 9.45 0.97
N ALA A 19 3.29 9.94 0.13
CA ALA A 19 3.90 9.13 -0.94
C ALA A 19 4.90 8.11 -0.40
N ILE A 20 5.64 8.44 0.68
CA ILE A 20 6.57 7.52 1.34
C ILE A 20 5.81 6.44 2.10
N ILE A 21 4.69 6.76 2.77
CA ILE A 21 3.84 5.75 3.41
C ILE A 21 3.35 4.75 2.36
N LEU A 22 2.88 5.23 1.21
CA LEU A 22 2.44 4.37 0.12
C LEU A 22 3.59 3.53 -0.46
N GLY A 23 4.79 4.11 -0.60
CA GLY A 23 5.99 3.42 -1.05
C GLY A 23 6.51 2.38 -0.05
N ALA A 24 6.46 2.67 1.25
CA ALA A 24 6.86 1.74 2.31
C ALA A 24 5.88 0.57 2.42
N LEU A 25 4.58 0.84 2.32
CA LEU A 25 3.56 -0.20 2.23
C LEU A 25 3.81 -1.16 1.07
N SER A 26 4.33 -0.67 -0.05
CA SER A 26 4.72 -1.49 -1.20
C SER A 26 5.85 -2.46 -0.84
N VAL A 27 6.89 -1.99 -0.16
CA VAL A 27 8.10 -2.76 0.19
C VAL A 27 7.80 -4.01 1.02
N GLY A 28 6.83 -3.97 1.91
CA GLY A 28 6.42 -5.10 2.75
C GLY A 28 5.46 -6.10 2.09
N GLY A 29 4.96 -5.80 0.89
CA GLY A 29 3.96 -6.63 0.22
C GLY A 29 4.57 -7.67 -0.73
N PHE A 30 4.47 -7.38 -2.00
CA PHE A 30 4.92 -8.24 -3.10
C PHE A 30 6.40 -8.61 -2.97
N GLU A 31 7.23 -7.67 -2.61
CA GLU A 31 8.68 -7.77 -2.60
C GLU A 31 9.15 -8.79 -1.57
N ALA A 32 8.55 -8.77 -0.38
CA ALA A 32 8.90 -9.69 0.70
C ALA A 32 8.48 -11.13 0.42
N TYR A 33 7.30 -11.32 -0.22
CA TYR A 33 6.75 -12.66 -0.46
C TYR A 33 7.06 -13.21 -1.85
N HIS A 34 7.03 -12.38 -2.88
CA HIS A 34 6.91 -12.86 -4.25
C HIS A 34 8.08 -12.52 -5.16
N ALA A 35 8.66 -11.30 -5.07
CA ALA A 35 9.69 -10.89 -6.01
C ALA A 35 10.96 -11.75 -5.91
N GLY A 36 11.47 -11.98 -4.70
CA GLY A 36 12.61 -12.89 -4.47
C GLY A 36 12.28 -14.34 -4.86
N PHE A 37 11.08 -14.81 -4.56
CA PHE A 37 10.60 -16.13 -4.94
C PHE A 37 10.56 -16.31 -6.48
N MET A 38 9.97 -15.35 -7.21
CA MET A 38 9.90 -15.40 -8.67
C MET A 38 11.28 -15.28 -9.32
N GLY A 39 12.18 -14.48 -8.77
CA GLY A 39 13.59 -14.43 -9.19
C GLY A 39 14.28 -15.78 -9.02
N ALA A 40 14.10 -16.44 -7.87
CA ALA A 40 14.66 -17.77 -7.61
C ALA A 40 14.02 -18.90 -8.44
N LYS A 41 12.80 -18.68 -8.97
CA LYS A 41 12.17 -19.55 -9.98
C LYS A 41 12.64 -19.25 -11.40
N LEU A 42 13.51 -18.26 -11.61
CA LEU A 42 13.98 -17.79 -12.91
C LEU A 42 12.88 -17.16 -13.79
N PHE A 43 11.80 -16.68 -13.20
CA PHE A 43 10.69 -16.06 -13.91
C PHE A 43 10.89 -14.54 -14.09
N VAL A 44 12.15 -14.12 -14.30
CA VAL A 44 12.46 -12.67 -14.41
C VAL A 44 11.80 -11.97 -15.59
N GLY A 45 11.43 -12.71 -16.65
CA GLY A 45 10.78 -12.16 -17.84
C GLY A 45 9.36 -11.62 -17.64
N ILE A 46 8.72 -11.83 -16.46
CA ILE A 46 7.38 -11.32 -16.17
C ILE A 46 7.41 -9.93 -15.48
N PHE A 47 8.56 -9.48 -14.98
CA PHE A 47 8.64 -8.26 -14.16
C PHE A 47 8.30 -6.96 -14.91
N TRP A 48 8.19 -7.01 -16.24
CA TRP A 48 7.65 -5.88 -17.00
C TRP A 48 6.22 -5.51 -16.58
N LEU A 49 5.40 -6.46 -16.15
CA LEU A 49 4.06 -6.20 -15.62
C LEU A 49 4.10 -5.34 -14.36
N TYR A 50 5.13 -5.52 -13.52
CA TYR A 50 5.26 -4.77 -12.27
C TYR A 50 5.43 -3.26 -12.52
N TRP A 51 6.34 -2.87 -13.41
CA TRP A 51 6.52 -1.45 -13.67
C TRP A 51 5.36 -0.85 -14.49
N VAL A 52 4.72 -1.60 -15.36
CA VAL A 52 3.49 -1.17 -16.04
C VAL A 52 2.38 -0.91 -15.02
N SER A 53 2.16 -1.84 -14.10
CA SER A 53 1.19 -1.69 -13.00
C SER A 53 1.53 -0.47 -12.12
N SER A 54 2.81 -0.28 -11.79
CA SER A 54 3.28 0.85 -10.98
C SER A 54 2.95 2.20 -11.63
N VAL A 55 3.15 2.32 -12.94
CA VAL A 55 2.80 3.52 -13.70
C VAL A 55 1.27 3.72 -13.74
N CYS A 56 0.50 2.67 -13.98
CA CYS A 56 -0.97 2.78 -13.97
C CYS A 56 -1.48 3.22 -12.60
N GLN A 57 -0.93 2.69 -11.51
CA GLN A 57 -1.30 3.08 -10.15
C GLN A 57 -0.81 4.50 -9.79
N LEU A 58 0.27 5.00 -10.40
CA LEU A 58 0.64 6.41 -10.28
C LEU A 58 -0.51 7.31 -10.75
N PHE A 59 -1.09 7.03 -11.93
CA PHE A 59 -2.23 7.80 -12.46
C PHE A 59 -3.46 7.69 -11.53
N LEU A 60 -3.73 6.53 -10.95
CA LEU A 60 -4.80 6.37 -9.97
C LEU A 60 -4.56 7.22 -8.71
N ASN A 61 -3.37 7.14 -8.13
CA ASN A 61 -3.04 7.89 -6.90
C ASN A 61 -3.00 9.41 -7.11
N GLN A 62 -2.64 9.87 -8.30
CA GLN A 62 -2.77 11.27 -8.68
C GLN A 62 -4.23 11.73 -8.63
N GLU A 63 -5.15 10.91 -9.10
CA GLU A 63 -6.58 11.24 -9.11
C GLU A 63 -7.23 11.12 -7.73
N ILE A 64 -6.77 10.19 -6.90
CA ILE A 64 -7.18 10.11 -5.48
C ILE A 64 -6.77 11.39 -4.74
N ALA A 65 -5.51 11.78 -4.86
CA ALA A 65 -5.01 13.01 -4.26
C ALA A 65 -5.69 14.26 -4.82
N ARG A 66 -6.03 14.30 -6.12
CA ARG A 66 -6.72 15.42 -6.78
C ARG A 66 -7.96 15.82 -6.03
N TYR A 67 -8.84 14.86 -5.70
CA TYR A 67 -10.07 15.14 -4.95
C TYR A 67 -9.77 15.73 -3.57
N THR A 68 -8.91 15.08 -2.82
CA THR A 68 -8.57 15.51 -1.46
C THR A 68 -7.87 16.87 -1.42
N LEU A 69 -6.96 17.13 -2.36
CA LEU A 69 -6.30 18.44 -2.49
C LEU A 69 -7.29 19.55 -2.82
N ALA A 70 -8.30 19.27 -3.64
CA ALA A 70 -9.29 20.24 -4.07
C ALA A 70 -10.34 20.54 -3.01
N THR A 71 -10.71 19.54 -2.20
CA THR A 71 -11.88 19.62 -1.30
C THR A 71 -11.54 19.48 0.18
N GLY A 72 -10.39 18.86 0.51
CA GLY A 72 -10.05 18.43 1.87
C GLY A 72 -10.81 17.17 2.32
N GLU A 73 -11.82 16.73 1.58
CA GLU A 73 -12.56 15.49 1.84
C GLU A 73 -11.75 14.26 1.43
N THR A 74 -12.10 13.12 2.02
CA THR A 74 -11.62 11.83 1.52
C THR A 74 -12.43 11.40 0.29
N ILE A 75 -11.87 10.51 -0.53
CA ILE A 75 -12.62 9.96 -1.66
C ILE A 75 -13.83 9.14 -1.20
N LEU A 76 -13.86 8.63 0.03
CA LEU A 76 -15.04 7.95 0.60
C LEU A 76 -16.23 8.91 0.71
N GLN A 77 -15.98 10.12 1.21
CA GLN A 77 -16.99 11.17 1.26
C GLN A 77 -17.47 11.55 -0.16
N GLY A 78 -16.56 11.62 -1.11
CA GLY A 78 -16.91 11.83 -2.51
C GLY A 78 -17.77 10.70 -3.09
N PHE A 79 -17.48 9.45 -2.78
CA PHE A 79 -18.29 8.31 -3.22
C PHE A 79 -19.71 8.34 -2.65
N SER A 80 -19.86 8.73 -1.38
CA SER A 80 -21.17 8.92 -0.76
C SER A 80 -22.06 9.93 -1.50
N ARG A 81 -21.46 10.95 -2.12
CA ARG A 81 -22.16 11.98 -2.91
C ARG A 81 -22.60 11.50 -4.30
N MET A 82 -22.11 10.33 -4.75
CA MET A 82 -22.39 9.83 -6.09
C MET A 82 -23.75 9.15 -6.24
N GLY A 83 -24.41 8.86 -5.07
CA GLY A 83 -25.70 8.16 -5.02
C GLY A 83 -25.64 6.69 -5.46
N PRO A 84 -26.48 5.80 -4.92
CA PRO A 84 -27.45 6.10 -3.86
C PRO A 84 -26.76 6.59 -2.57
N PRO A 85 -27.38 7.48 -1.81
CA PRO A 85 -26.79 8.06 -0.63
C PRO A 85 -26.26 6.99 0.34
N LYS A 86 -25.05 7.19 0.86
CA LYS A 86 -24.40 6.29 1.84
C LYS A 86 -24.06 4.89 1.33
N PHE A 87 -24.64 4.40 0.25
CA PHE A 87 -24.42 3.04 -0.27
C PHE A 87 -22.93 2.79 -0.59
N TRP A 88 -22.31 3.67 -1.35
CA TRP A 88 -20.91 3.49 -1.78
C TRP A 88 -19.91 3.60 -0.63
N SER A 89 -20.23 4.36 0.43
CA SER A 89 -19.42 4.40 1.63
C SER A 89 -19.40 3.04 2.34
N TRP A 90 -20.56 2.48 2.63
CA TRP A 90 -20.68 1.16 3.25
C TRP A 90 -20.14 0.04 2.38
N PHE A 91 -20.45 0.06 1.09
CA PHE A 91 -19.92 -0.93 0.15
C PHE A 91 -18.38 -0.92 0.16
N SER A 92 -17.78 0.27 0.08
CA SER A 92 -16.32 0.40 0.13
C SER A 92 -15.73 -0.11 1.45
N ALA A 93 -16.33 0.23 2.60
CA ALA A 93 -15.84 -0.19 3.90
C ALA A 93 -15.91 -1.73 4.07
N ILE A 94 -17.01 -2.35 3.65
CA ILE A 94 -17.20 -3.81 3.70
C ILE A 94 -16.25 -4.50 2.72
N PHE A 95 -16.13 -4.01 1.49
CA PHE A 95 -15.23 -4.59 0.48
C PHE A 95 -13.76 -4.45 0.91
N CYS A 96 -13.37 -3.31 1.47
CA CYS A 96 -12.05 -3.11 2.06
C CYS A 96 -11.76 -4.14 3.16
N TRP A 97 -12.70 -4.34 4.09
CA TRP A 97 -12.57 -5.33 5.14
C TRP A 97 -12.33 -6.73 4.56
N THR A 98 -13.15 -7.15 3.60
CA THR A 98 -13.02 -8.48 2.99
C THR A 98 -11.71 -8.65 2.22
N GLN A 99 -11.18 -7.59 1.60
CA GLN A 99 -9.92 -7.66 0.89
C GLN A 99 -8.72 -7.78 1.83
N VAL A 100 -8.60 -6.95 2.88
CA VAL A 100 -7.31 -6.70 3.55
C VAL A 100 -7.33 -6.77 5.07
N ALA A 101 -8.45 -7.07 5.72
CA ALA A 101 -8.46 -7.22 7.18
C ALA A 101 -7.70 -8.47 7.68
N TRP A 102 -7.29 -9.35 6.77
CA TRP A 102 -6.51 -10.55 7.06
C TRP A 102 -5.14 -10.20 7.66
N PRO A 103 -4.63 -10.96 8.64
CA PRO A 103 -3.35 -10.68 9.29
C PRO A 103 -2.15 -11.18 8.45
N ALA A 104 -2.22 -11.11 7.12
CA ALA A 104 -1.25 -11.73 6.21
C ALA A 104 0.17 -11.17 6.40
N TRP A 105 0.31 -9.86 6.46
CA TRP A 105 1.61 -9.18 6.55
C TRP A 105 2.22 -9.31 7.94
N ILE A 106 1.42 -9.07 8.98
CA ILE A 106 1.90 -9.21 10.37
C ILE A 106 2.22 -10.67 10.70
N SER A 107 1.49 -11.63 10.10
CA SER A 107 1.81 -13.06 10.23
C SER A 107 3.11 -13.42 9.50
N GLY A 108 3.44 -12.71 8.42
CA GLY A 108 4.74 -12.81 7.76
C GLY A 108 5.88 -12.25 8.62
N ALA A 109 5.69 -11.08 9.23
CA ALA A 109 6.62 -10.54 10.22
C ALA A 109 6.83 -11.51 11.40
N ALA A 110 5.74 -12.10 11.90
CA ALA A 110 5.75 -13.10 12.96
C ALA A 110 6.46 -14.39 12.55
N ALA A 111 6.32 -14.83 11.29
CA ALA A 111 7.07 -15.95 10.75
C ALA A 111 8.57 -15.66 10.71
N GLY A 112 8.95 -14.42 10.33
CA GLY A 112 10.32 -13.92 10.42
C GLY A 112 10.83 -13.92 11.86
N ALA A 113 10.05 -13.42 12.81
CA ALA A 113 10.40 -13.41 14.22
C ALA A 113 10.61 -14.81 14.78
N ALA A 114 9.69 -15.75 14.52
CA ALA A 114 9.81 -17.14 14.95
C ALA A 114 11.07 -17.81 14.36
N ALA A 115 11.39 -17.51 13.08
CA ALA A 115 12.57 -18.07 12.42
C ALA A 115 13.88 -17.50 12.97
N VAL A 116 13.95 -16.19 13.22
CA VAL A 116 15.17 -15.53 13.73
C VAL A 116 15.41 -15.82 15.20
N MET A 117 14.34 -15.80 16.03
CA MET A 117 14.45 -16.06 17.46
C MET A 117 14.64 -17.54 17.80
N GLY A 118 14.22 -18.46 16.91
CA GLY A 118 14.35 -19.89 17.12
C GLY A 118 13.36 -20.47 18.15
N PHE A 119 12.37 -19.69 18.61
CA PHE A 119 11.33 -20.15 19.56
C PHE A 119 9.96 -19.55 19.26
N GLY A 120 8.93 -20.20 19.80
CA GLY A 120 7.54 -19.80 19.56
C GLY A 120 7.05 -20.20 18.15
N THR A 121 5.75 -20.01 17.93
CA THR A 121 5.15 -20.22 16.62
C THR A 121 4.82 -18.86 15.98
N TRP A 122 4.73 -18.81 14.67
CA TRP A 122 4.36 -17.58 13.97
C TRP A 122 2.98 -17.08 14.38
N GLN A 123 2.06 -17.94 14.78
CA GLN A 123 0.75 -17.55 15.30
C GLN A 123 0.88 -16.76 16.61
N VAL A 124 1.66 -17.26 17.56
CA VAL A 124 1.88 -16.59 18.86
C VAL A 124 2.54 -15.22 18.63
N TRP A 125 3.57 -15.16 17.81
CA TRP A 125 4.21 -13.87 17.46
C TRP A 125 3.26 -12.91 16.75
N THR A 126 2.32 -13.44 15.93
CA THR A 126 1.25 -12.61 15.33
C THR A 126 0.38 -11.95 16.40
N LEU A 127 -0.06 -12.71 17.42
CA LEU A 127 -0.86 -12.14 18.50
C LEU A 127 -0.13 -11.01 19.25
N VAL A 128 1.15 -11.21 19.54
CA VAL A 128 2.00 -10.18 20.19
C VAL A 128 2.10 -8.93 19.30
N ALA A 129 2.37 -9.10 18.02
CA ALA A 129 2.53 -8.00 17.08
C ALA A 129 1.22 -7.22 16.84
N LEU A 130 0.06 -7.92 16.83
CA LEU A 130 -1.27 -7.29 16.72
C LEU A 130 -1.56 -6.37 17.92
N VAL A 131 -1.23 -6.81 19.13
CA VAL A 131 -1.36 -5.98 20.34
C VAL A 131 -0.42 -4.76 20.26
N ALA A 132 0.81 -4.95 19.77
CA ALA A 132 1.77 -3.86 19.59
C ALA A 132 1.25 -2.78 18.64
N VAL A 133 0.58 -3.16 17.52
CA VAL A 133 -0.07 -2.20 16.59
C VAL A 133 -1.05 -1.30 17.34
N PHE A 134 -1.94 -1.88 18.14
CA PHE A 134 -2.93 -1.12 18.91
C PHE A 134 -2.26 -0.16 19.92
N ILE A 135 -1.29 -0.66 20.67
CA ILE A 135 -0.58 0.14 21.69
C ILE A 135 0.14 1.33 21.07
N VAL A 136 0.85 1.14 19.95
CA VAL A 136 1.59 2.22 19.28
C VAL A 136 0.66 3.35 18.86
N PHE A 137 -0.48 3.04 18.26
CA PHE A 137 -1.45 4.07 17.87
C PHE A 137 -2.11 4.74 19.08
N ALA A 138 -2.48 3.97 20.08
CA ALA A 138 -3.12 4.49 21.29
C ALA A 138 -2.22 5.45 22.11
N ALA A 139 -0.91 5.18 22.14
CA ALA A 139 0.08 5.98 22.85
C ALA A 139 0.55 7.22 22.07
N SER A 140 0.34 7.27 20.76
CA SER A 140 0.85 8.33 19.88
C SER A 140 0.08 9.64 20.08
N LYS A 141 0.77 10.80 20.01
CA LYS A 141 0.07 12.11 20.05
C LYS A 141 -0.84 12.28 18.83
N TYR A 142 -0.30 12.06 17.65
CA TYR A 142 -1.04 12.01 16.39
C TYR A 142 -0.75 10.66 15.72
N VAL A 143 -1.80 9.95 15.39
CA VAL A 143 -1.73 8.63 14.74
C VAL A 143 -0.90 8.70 13.44
N TYR A 144 -1.15 9.72 12.62
CA TYR A 144 -0.43 9.93 11.37
C TYR A 144 1.09 10.10 11.57
N ASN A 145 1.51 10.83 12.60
CA ASN A 145 2.94 11.07 12.82
C ASN A 145 3.69 9.79 13.20
N ALA A 146 3.06 8.90 14.00
CA ALA A 146 3.65 7.60 14.32
C ALA A 146 3.73 6.72 13.07
N LEU A 147 2.66 6.69 12.28
CA LEU A 147 2.64 5.99 11.00
C LEU A 147 3.75 6.50 10.08
N GLU A 148 3.82 7.81 9.85
CA GLU A 148 4.83 8.43 8.99
C GLU A 148 6.25 8.10 9.43
N LEU A 149 6.56 8.18 10.73
CA LEU A 149 7.89 7.90 11.27
C LEU A 149 8.32 6.44 11.06
N ILE A 150 7.43 5.49 11.39
CA ILE A 150 7.70 4.05 11.25
C ILE A 150 7.92 3.72 9.76
N MET A 151 7.01 4.19 8.89
CA MET A 151 7.10 3.93 7.45
C MET A 151 8.36 4.54 6.83
N TYR A 152 8.78 5.74 7.26
CA TYR A 152 10.05 6.34 6.83
C TYR A 152 11.26 5.49 7.20
N ALA A 153 11.33 5.08 8.47
CA ALA A 153 12.47 4.30 8.96
C ALA A 153 12.57 2.95 8.24
N SER A 154 11.48 2.22 8.14
CA SER A 154 11.41 0.94 7.43
C SER A 154 11.78 1.10 5.95
N PHE A 155 11.23 2.11 5.28
CA PHE A 155 11.49 2.37 3.87
C PHE A 155 12.96 2.59 3.55
N ILE A 156 13.64 3.41 4.36
CA ILE A 156 15.06 3.71 4.16
C ILE A 156 15.91 2.47 4.44
N VAL A 157 15.70 1.82 5.59
CA VAL A 157 16.50 0.66 6.01
C VAL A 157 16.32 -0.51 5.04
N ALA A 158 15.08 -0.78 4.62
CA ALA A 158 14.79 -1.87 3.70
C ALA A 158 15.42 -1.63 2.31
N ASN A 159 15.26 -0.43 1.73
CA ASN A 159 15.83 -0.12 0.42
C ASN A 159 17.37 -0.15 0.42
N ILE A 160 18.02 0.49 1.38
CA ILE A 160 19.49 0.53 1.47
C ILE A 160 20.02 -0.87 1.76
N GLY A 161 19.44 -1.57 2.73
CA GLY A 161 19.89 -2.92 3.11
C GLY A 161 19.74 -3.91 1.94
N LEU A 162 18.58 -3.96 1.29
CA LEU A 162 18.37 -4.84 0.16
C LEU A 162 19.33 -4.55 -0.99
N ALA A 163 19.49 -3.28 -1.38
CA ALA A 163 20.38 -2.91 -2.48
C ALA A 163 21.83 -3.28 -2.18
N PHE A 164 22.33 -2.93 -0.99
CA PHE A 164 23.72 -3.23 -0.58
C PHE A 164 24.01 -4.72 -0.62
N PHE A 165 23.21 -5.54 0.05
CA PHE A 165 23.43 -6.98 0.12
C PHE A 165 23.23 -7.67 -1.24
N THR A 166 22.26 -7.22 -2.04
CA THR A 166 22.03 -7.78 -3.37
C THR A 166 23.18 -7.50 -4.31
N VAL A 167 23.71 -6.26 -4.33
CA VAL A 167 24.86 -5.92 -5.19
C VAL A 167 26.09 -6.76 -4.82
N THR A 168 26.35 -6.96 -3.53
CA THR A 168 27.51 -7.72 -3.06
C THR A 168 27.41 -9.24 -3.25
N MET A 169 26.18 -9.80 -3.39
CA MET A 169 25.98 -11.23 -3.69
C MET A 169 25.79 -11.53 -5.19
N SER A 170 25.59 -10.52 -6.01
CA SER A 170 25.26 -10.68 -7.44
C SER A 170 26.47 -10.42 -8.32
N THR A 171 26.36 -10.85 -9.58
CA THR A 171 27.34 -10.55 -10.63
C THR A 171 26.76 -9.57 -11.64
N PRO A 172 27.59 -8.81 -12.41
CA PRO A 172 27.11 -7.99 -13.50
C PRO A 172 26.29 -8.76 -14.55
N ALA A 173 26.65 -10.03 -14.80
CA ALA A 173 25.90 -10.91 -15.69
C ALA A 173 24.50 -11.22 -15.16
N ALA A 174 24.36 -11.54 -13.85
CA ALA A 174 23.06 -11.77 -13.22
C ALA A 174 22.19 -10.52 -13.24
N ALA A 175 22.78 -9.36 -12.95
CA ALA A 175 22.08 -8.07 -13.04
C ALA A 175 21.59 -7.78 -14.47
N TRP A 176 22.43 -8.04 -15.48
CA TRP A 176 22.07 -7.88 -16.88
C TRP A 176 20.90 -8.79 -17.31
N GLU A 177 20.95 -10.09 -16.95
CA GLU A 177 19.89 -11.04 -17.27
C GLU A 177 18.56 -10.68 -16.57
N THR A 178 18.62 -10.28 -15.30
CA THR A 178 17.45 -9.78 -14.59
C THR A 178 16.91 -8.52 -15.26
N GLY A 179 17.77 -7.56 -15.61
CA GLY A 179 17.37 -6.32 -16.30
C GLY A 179 16.73 -6.57 -17.66
N LYS A 180 17.27 -7.49 -18.47
CA LYS A 180 16.63 -7.90 -19.73
C LYS A 180 15.22 -8.45 -19.49
N GLY A 181 15.03 -9.28 -18.46
CA GLY A 181 13.72 -9.79 -18.10
C GLY A 181 12.72 -8.67 -17.76
N TRP A 182 13.16 -7.64 -17.03
CA TRP A 182 12.32 -6.47 -16.70
C TRP A 182 11.90 -5.65 -17.93
N LEU A 183 12.69 -5.67 -18.99
CA LEU A 183 12.41 -4.96 -20.24
C LEU A 183 11.70 -5.83 -21.29
N SER A 184 11.47 -7.11 -21.02
CA SER A 184 10.87 -8.06 -21.97
C SER A 184 9.34 -7.94 -22.01
N VAL A 185 8.83 -6.77 -22.40
CA VAL A 185 7.39 -6.49 -22.45
C VAL A 185 6.65 -7.52 -23.30
N GLY A 186 5.58 -8.09 -22.75
CA GLY A 186 4.78 -9.11 -23.42
C GLY A 186 5.28 -10.56 -23.24
N LEU A 187 6.46 -10.75 -22.63
CA LEU A 187 6.96 -12.10 -22.34
C LEU A 187 6.26 -12.70 -21.11
N PHE A 188 5.73 -13.91 -21.28
CA PHE A 188 5.20 -14.73 -20.20
C PHE A 188 6.01 -16.03 -20.15
N PRO A 189 6.81 -16.25 -19.09
CA PRO A 189 7.60 -17.46 -18.93
C PRO A 189 6.72 -18.72 -18.94
N ALA A 190 7.21 -19.81 -19.54
CA ALA A 190 6.51 -21.10 -19.53
C ALA A 190 6.30 -21.60 -18.08
N GLY A 191 5.11 -22.11 -17.79
CA GLY A 191 4.75 -22.64 -16.46
C GLY A 191 4.28 -21.58 -15.47
N ILE A 192 4.15 -20.31 -15.87
CA ILE A 192 3.54 -19.27 -15.02
C ILE A 192 2.03 -19.45 -14.97
N THR A 193 1.44 -19.37 -13.77
CA THR A 193 -0.01 -19.47 -13.55
C THR A 193 -0.64 -18.08 -13.34
N LEU A 194 -1.97 -17.99 -13.46
CA LEU A 194 -2.66 -16.74 -13.13
C LEU A 194 -2.42 -16.33 -11.67
N GLY A 195 -2.44 -17.26 -10.72
CA GLY A 195 -2.10 -16.98 -9.33
C GLY A 195 -0.71 -16.38 -9.12
N MET A 196 0.26 -16.69 -9.99
CA MET A 196 1.59 -16.07 -9.98
C MET A 196 1.60 -14.68 -10.64
N ILE A 197 0.76 -14.44 -11.64
CA ILE A 197 0.65 -13.15 -12.34
C ILE A 197 -0.11 -12.11 -11.51
N GLY A 198 -1.17 -12.54 -10.81
CA GLY A 198 -2.06 -11.62 -10.07
C GLY A 198 -1.35 -10.60 -9.20
N PRO A 199 -0.38 -11.03 -8.35
CA PRO A 199 0.41 -10.10 -7.57
C PRO A 199 1.13 -9.02 -8.37
N PHE A 200 1.60 -9.28 -9.59
CA PHE A 200 2.25 -8.26 -10.45
C PHE A 200 1.28 -7.16 -10.89
N LEU A 201 0.02 -7.51 -11.15
CA LEU A 201 -1.02 -6.55 -11.54
C LEU A 201 -1.49 -5.70 -10.35
N MET A 202 -1.41 -6.27 -9.15
CA MET A 202 -1.85 -5.60 -7.92
C MET A 202 -0.82 -4.62 -7.36
N GLN A 203 0.46 -4.88 -7.58
CA GLN A 203 1.53 -4.10 -6.96
C GLN A 203 1.89 -2.86 -7.79
N PRO A 204 2.48 -1.83 -7.16
CA PRO A 204 3.02 -1.81 -5.78
C PRO A 204 1.99 -1.61 -4.65
N ALA A 205 0.77 -1.11 -4.91
CA ALA A 205 -0.24 -0.88 -3.87
C ALA A 205 -1.66 -1.03 -4.44
N GLY A 206 -2.16 -2.24 -4.54
CA GLY A 206 -3.42 -2.53 -5.19
C GLY A 206 -4.68 -2.38 -4.33
N GLY A 207 -5.83 -2.19 -4.98
CA GLY A 207 -7.11 -2.15 -4.32
C GLY A 207 -7.25 -0.98 -3.33
N PHE A 208 -7.69 -1.29 -2.11
CA PHE A 208 -7.91 -0.27 -1.09
C PHE A 208 -6.61 0.31 -0.49
N TRP A 209 -5.45 -0.23 -0.77
CA TRP A 209 -4.18 0.40 -0.37
C TRP A 209 -3.96 1.73 -1.07
N ASN A 210 -4.27 1.82 -2.36
CA ASN A 210 -4.29 3.09 -3.08
C ASN A 210 -5.33 4.06 -2.48
N PHE A 211 -6.52 3.53 -2.13
CA PHE A 211 -7.60 4.32 -1.56
C PHE A 211 -7.14 5.13 -0.33
N TRP A 212 -6.35 4.53 0.55
CA TRP A 212 -5.93 5.17 1.80
C TRP A 212 -4.99 6.35 1.61
N HIS A 213 -4.41 6.53 0.43
CA HIS A 213 -3.63 7.72 0.10
C HIS A 213 -4.41 9.02 0.39
N THR A 214 -5.73 9.03 0.18
CA THR A 214 -6.62 10.16 0.50
C THR A 214 -6.50 10.58 1.96
N TYR A 215 -6.45 9.62 2.91
CA TYR A 215 -6.34 9.90 4.35
C TYR A 215 -4.99 10.52 4.69
N TRP A 216 -3.92 10.01 4.13
CA TRP A 216 -2.57 10.50 4.42
C TRP A 216 -2.33 11.89 3.84
N VAL A 217 -2.86 12.17 2.66
CA VAL A 217 -2.86 13.53 2.05
C VAL A 217 -3.63 14.51 2.93
N ARG A 218 -4.81 14.12 3.44
CA ARG A 218 -5.62 14.94 4.35
C ARG A 218 -4.91 15.21 5.68
N GLU A 219 -4.42 14.16 6.34
CA GLU A 219 -3.76 14.24 7.66
C GLU A 219 -2.43 15.01 7.60
N LYS A 220 -1.70 14.94 6.47
CA LYS A 220 -0.52 15.77 6.23
C LYS A 220 -0.89 17.25 6.10
N GLY A 221 -2.15 17.56 5.83
CA GLY A 221 -2.64 18.92 5.63
C GLY A 221 -2.30 19.50 4.27
N MET A 222 -2.21 18.66 3.24
CA MET A 222 -1.95 19.11 1.87
C MET A 222 -3.20 19.72 1.24
N GLY A 223 -3.02 20.84 0.51
CA GLY A 223 -4.14 21.51 -0.13
C GLY A 223 -5.26 21.87 0.86
N MET A 224 -6.50 21.63 0.49
CA MET A 224 -7.67 21.88 1.36
C MET A 224 -7.72 20.97 2.60
N GLY A 225 -6.96 19.87 2.63
CA GLY A 225 -6.81 19.01 3.81
C GLY A 225 -6.27 19.72 5.05
N LYS A 226 -5.62 20.90 4.90
CA LYS A 226 -5.14 21.74 6.00
C LYS A 226 -6.25 22.12 7.00
N TYR A 227 -7.49 22.18 6.55
CA TYR A 227 -8.62 22.66 7.34
C TYR A 227 -9.35 21.55 8.10
N PHE A 228 -8.88 20.30 8.00
CA PHE A 228 -9.38 19.17 8.77
C PHE A 228 -8.50 18.92 10.00
N GLY A 229 -9.12 18.49 11.09
CA GLY A 229 -8.40 18.05 12.29
C GLY A 229 -7.65 16.73 12.07
N LYS A 230 -6.85 16.34 13.07
CA LYS A 230 -6.03 15.11 13.05
C LYS A 230 -6.52 14.10 14.08
N VAL A 231 -6.38 12.81 13.75
CA VAL A 231 -6.68 11.74 14.69
C VAL A 231 -5.60 11.68 15.77
N THR A 232 -6.03 11.87 17.03
CA THR A 232 -5.15 11.82 18.22
C THR A 232 -5.25 10.47 18.90
N GLY A 233 -4.15 10.01 19.53
CA GLY A 233 -4.15 8.81 20.37
C GLY A 233 -4.99 8.95 21.65
N LEU A 234 -5.25 7.84 22.31
CA LEU A 234 -6.16 7.79 23.46
C LEU A 234 -5.66 8.59 24.68
N ALA A 235 -4.34 8.74 24.83
CA ALA A 235 -3.73 9.50 25.93
C ALA A 235 -3.87 11.03 25.77
N TYR A 236 -4.36 11.54 24.65
CA TYR A 236 -4.43 12.97 24.34
C TYR A 236 -5.87 13.44 24.16
N LYS A 237 -6.11 14.76 24.20
CA LYS A 237 -7.44 15.32 23.93
C LYS A 237 -7.84 15.08 22.48
N PRO A 238 -9.13 14.75 22.18
CA PRO A 238 -9.60 14.61 20.80
C PRO A 238 -9.56 15.96 20.09
N GLU A 239 -9.12 15.96 18.83
CA GLU A 239 -9.38 17.08 17.92
C GLU A 239 -10.72 16.88 17.22
N ASP A 240 -11.37 17.97 16.88
CA ASP A 240 -12.58 17.93 16.04
C ASP A 240 -12.20 17.66 14.59
N ILE A 241 -12.82 16.65 13.99
CA ILE A 241 -12.62 16.30 12.59
C ILE A 241 -13.76 16.90 11.79
N GLY A 242 -13.40 17.74 10.81
CA GLY A 242 -14.37 18.35 9.91
C GLY A 242 -15.25 17.32 9.22
N ARG A 243 -16.58 17.54 9.20
CA ARG A 243 -17.54 16.63 8.59
C ARG A 243 -17.75 16.86 7.10
N SER A 244 -17.39 18.03 6.60
CA SER A 244 -17.57 18.45 5.22
C SER A 244 -16.38 19.28 4.79
N GLY A 245 -15.98 19.12 3.53
CA GLY A 245 -14.89 19.87 2.94
C GLY A 245 -15.31 21.21 2.36
N PHE A 246 -14.32 21.90 1.82
CA PHE A 246 -14.46 23.18 1.15
C PHE A 246 -13.78 23.12 -0.21
N ILE A 247 -14.53 23.35 -1.27
CA ILE A 247 -13.91 23.44 -2.58
C ILE A 247 -13.29 24.82 -2.77
N PHE A 248 -12.07 24.86 -3.34
CA PHE A 248 -11.43 26.12 -3.69
C PHE A 248 -12.12 26.78 -4.89
N ASP A 249 -11.97 28.10 -5.03
CA ASP A 249 -12.50 28.83 -6.18
C ASP A 249 -11.64 28.55 -7.43
N ALA A 250 -12.16 27.68 -8.30
CA ALA A 250 -11.46 27.28 -9.54
C ALA A 250 -11.48 28.36 -10.63
N ASP A 251 -12.32 29.38 -10.50
CA ASP A 251 -12.37 30.51 -11.42
C ASP A 251 -11.36 31.60 -11.04
N ASN A 252 -10.92 31.61 -9.78
CA ASN A 252 -9.82 32.46 -9.36
C ASN A 252 -8.47 31.88 -9.85
N PRO A 253 -7.75 32.61 -10.73
CA PRO A 253 -6.51 32.11 -11.33
C PRO A 253 -5.39 31.86 -10.30
N ILE A 254 -5.39 32.61 -9.19
CA ILE A 254 -4.41 32.45 -8.11
C ILE A 254 -4.65 31.13 -7.37
N GLU A 255 -5.89 30.84 -7.00
CA GLU A 255 -6.25 29.59 -6.31
C GLU A 255 -6.05 28.37 -7.20
N LEU A 256 -6.41 28.47 -8.49
CA LEU A 256 -6.17 27.42 -9.47
C LEU A 256 -4.66 27.15 -9.65
N ALA A 257 -3.82 28.17 -9.66
CA ALA A 257 -2.37 28.02 -9.74
C ALA A 257 -1.81 27.33 -8.49
N LYS A 258 -2.29 27.65 -7.29
CA LYS A 258 -1.94 26.98 -6.04
C LYS A 258 -2.34 25.50 -6.07
N PHE A 259 -3.56 25.19 -6.50
CA PHE A 259 -4.04 23.82 -6.66
C PHE A 259 -3.15 23.00 -7.60
N LYS A 260 -2.85 23.52 -8.79
CA LYS A 260 -1.97 22.87 -9.76
C LYS A 260 -0.56 22.61 -9.19
N LYS A 261 -0.04 23.54 -8.37
CA LYS A 261 1.26 23.37 -7.73
C LYS A 261 1.24 22.30 -6.63
N TRP A 262 0.17 22.21 -5.83
CA TRP A 262 -0.04 21.12 -4.88
C TRP A 262 -0.13 19.77 -5.57
N LEU A 263 -0.90 19.68 -6.65
CA LEU A 263 -1.02 18.46 -7.45
C LEU A 263 0.34 18.06 -8.08
N LYS A 264 1.10 19.01 -8.61
CA LYS A 264 2.44 18.75 -9.14
C LYS A 264 3.39 18.23 -8.07
N LEU A 265 3.37 18.79 -6.87
CA LEU A 265 4.17 18.33 -5.72
C LEU A 265 3.82 16.88 -5.37
N ASN A 266 2.52 16.56 -5.21
CA ASN A 266 2.05 15.21 -4.95
C ASN A 266 2.49 14.24 -6.05
N ASN A 267 2.36 14.62 -7.31
CA ASN A 267 2.72 13.76 -8.44
C ASN A 267 4.22 13.46 -8.51
N ILE A 268 5.07 14.46 -8.21
CA ILE A 268 6.52 14.26 -8.14
C ILE A 268 6.88 13.33 -6.98
N THR A 269 6.32 13.55 -5.79
CA THR A 269 6.61 12.69 -4.64
C THR A 269 6.13 11.26 -4.85
N LEU A 270 4.95 11.05 -5.45
CA LEU A 270 4.47 9.72 -5.85
C LEU A 270 5.38 9.06 -6.89
N ALA A 271 5.80 9.77 -7.92
CA ALA A 271 6.69 9.20 -8.93
C ALA A 271 8.01 8.74 -8.32
N VAL A 272 8.60 9.54 -7.42
CA VAL A 272 9.90 9.22 -6.78
C VAL A 272 9.76 8.14 -5.72
N PHE A 273 8.88 8.32 -4.72
CA PHE A 273 8.86 7.46 -3.54
C PHE A 273 7.98 6.23 -3.70
N PHE A 274 6.87 6.35 -4.41
CA PHE A 274 5.98 5.21 -4.62
C PHE A 274 6.40 4.37 -5.83
N VAL A 275 6.64 4.99 -7.02
CA VAL A 275 6.94 4.21 -8.24
C VAL A 275 8.41 3.83 -8.31
N ILE A 276 9.34 4.81 -8.22
CA ILE A 276 10.76 4.53 -8.47
C ILE A 276 11.37 3.79 -7.27
N LEU A 277 11.33 4.35 -6.07
CA LEU A 277 12.03 3.79 -4.91
C LEU A 277 11.26 2.64 -4.24
N GLY A 278 9.97 2.80 -3.97
CA GLY A 278 9.14 1.77 -3.34
C GLY A 278 8.80 0.63 -4.28
N GLY A 279 8.47 0.97 -5.53
CA GLY A 279 8.10 -0.01 -6.54
C GLY A 279 9.31 -0.61 -7.25
N VAL A 280 9.78 0.07 -8.29
CA VAL A 280 10.73 -0.50 -9.27
C VAL A 280 12.08 -0.84 -8.63
N PHE A 281 12.66 0.08 -7.85
CA PHE A 281 13.99 -0.12 -7.28
C PHE A 281 14.03 -1.32 -6.33
N PHE A 282 13.16 -1.35 -5.33
CA PHE A 282 13.16 -2.41 -4.34
C PHE A 282 12.86 -3.76 -4.97
N THR A 283 11.85 -3.83 -5.83
CA THR A 283 11.44 -5.08 -6.49
C THR A 283 12.51 -5.61 -7.44
N TYR A 284 13.22 -4.71 -8.14
CA TYR A 284 14.36 -5.11 -8.97
C TYR A 284 15.43 -5.82 -8.15
N PHE A 285 15.87 -5.22 -7.03
CA PHE A 285 16.88 -5.83 -6.17
C PHE A 285 16.38 -7.12 -5.50
N ALA A 286 15.12 -7.22 -5.11
CA ALA A 286 14.56 -8.46 -4.57
C ALA A 286 14.55 -9.59 -5.64
N SER A 287 14.17 -9.28 -6.88
CA SER A 287 14.19 -10.24 -7.99
C SER A 287 15.62 -10.66 -8.37
N LEU A 288 16.58 -9.72 -8.38
CA LEU A 288 17.99 -9.96 -8.63
C LEU A 288 18.61 -10.84 -7.53
N ALA A 289 18.28 -10.59 -6.26
CA ALA A 289 18.71 -11.43 -5.15
C ALA A 289 18.25 -12.88 -5.33
N GLY A 290 16.97 -13.07 -5.66
CA GLY A 290 16.41 -14.40 -5.96
C GLY A 290 17.08 -15.09 -7.15
N TYR A 291 17.25 -14.37 -8.25
CA TYR A 291 17.93 -14.86 -9.44
C TYR A 291 19.38 -15.29 -9.13
N SER A 292 20.12 -14.46 -8.40
CA SER A 292 21.49 -14.75 -7.99
C SER A 292 21.58 -15.94 -7.03
N ALA A 293 20.66 -16.05 -6.07
CA ALA A 293 20.58 -17.20 -5.17
C ALA A 293 20.41 -18.51 -5.93
N LYS A 294 19.59 -18.56 -6.97
CA LYS A 294 19.40 -19.75 -7.80
C LYS A 294 20.57 -20.02 -8.72
N THR A 295 21.10 -19.02 -9.41
CA THR A 295 22.10 -19.21 -10.47
C THR A 295 23.51 -19.32 -9.93
N ILE A 296 23.87 -18.57 -8.88
CA ILE A 296 25.21 -18.52 -8.30
C ILE A 296 25.32 -19.49 -7.12
N TYR A 297 24.39 -19.38 -6.16
CA TYR A 297 24.44 -20.15 -4.90
C TYR A 297 23.67 -21.48 -4.94
N LYS A 298 23.00 -21.80 -6.06
CA LYS A 298 22.24 -23.06 -6.28
C LYS A 298 21.16 -23.33 -5.23
N MET A 299 20.62 -22.25 -4.65
CA MET A 299 19.60 -22.32 -3.60
C MET A 299 18.32 -22.98 -4.12
N ASP A 300 17.69 -23.82 -3.29
CA ASP A 300 16.33 -24.27 -3.49
C ASP A 300 15.32 -23.30 -2.83
N VAL A 301 14.21 -23.05 -3.53
CA VAL A 301 13.18 -22.12 -3.07
C VAL A 301 12.41 -22.75 -1.90
N PRO A 302 12.34 -22.08 -0.74
CA PRO A 302 11.57 -22.58 0.40
C PRO A 302 10.07 -22.66 0.08
N GLY A 303 9.38 -23.65 0.66
CA GLY A 303 7.95 -23.87 0.50
C GLY A 303 7.16 -23.55 1.77
N GLY A 304 5.83 -23.62 1.67
CA GLY A 304 4.90 -23.42 2.79
C GLY A 304 5.02 -22.03 3.42
N TRP A 305 4.91 -21.94 4.76
CA TRP A 305 4.98 -20.66 5.47
C TRP A 305 6.36 -19.96 5.37
N LYS A 306 7.43 -20.72 5.07
CA LYS A 306 8.78 -20.17 4.89
C LYS A 306 8.91 -19.23 3.68
N ILE A 307 7.96 -19.22 2.77
CA ILE A 307 7.91 -18.22 1.69
C ILE A 307 7.87 -16.81 2.28
N ALA A 308 7.28 -16.62 3.47
CA ALA A 308 7.26 -15.33 4.16
C ALA A 308 8.66 -14.82 4.58
N VAL A 309 9.66 -15.71 4.66
CA VAL A 309 11.05 -15.37 4.98
C VAL A 309 12.00 -15.64 3.81
N VAL A 310 11.46 -15.71 2.59
CA VAL A 310 12.24 -16.09 1.40
C VAL A 310 13.47 -15.22 1.17
N LEU A 311 13.37 -13.90 1.39
CA LEU A 311 14.55 -13.02 1.26
C LEU A 311 15.61 -13.31 2.32
N ALA A 312 15.23 -13.62 3.56
CA ALA A 312 16.21 -14.01 4.59
C ALA A 312 16.93 -15.31 4.21
N GLU A 313 16.21 -16.32 3.67
CA GLU A 313 16.81 -17.56 3.19
C GLU A 313 17.71 -17.34 1.96
N ILE A 314 17.35 -16.40 1.07
CA ILE A 314 18.18 -15.99 -0.07
C ILE A 314 19.50 -15.40 0.43
N PHE A 315 19.48 -14.49 1.41
CA PHE A 315 20.69 -13.89 1.95
C PHE A 315 21.51 -14.87 2.80
N LYS A 316 20.88 -15.89 3.40
CA LYS A 316 21.57 -17.00 4.03
C LYS A 316 22.44 -17.77 3.06
N SER A 317 22.02 -17.95 1.81
CA SER A 317 22.81 -18.65 0.79
C SER A 317 24.13 -17.97 0.47
N ALA A 318 24.21 -16.64 0.63
CA ALA A 318 25.41 -15.83 0.36
C ALA A 318 26.24 -15.52 1.61
N TYR A 319 25.59 -15.26 2.76
CA TYR A 319 26.20 -14.72 3.97
C TYR A 319 26.04 -15.62 5.20
N GLY A 320 25.53 -16.84 5.02
CA GLY A 320 25.28 -17.75 6.13
C GLY A 320 24.27 -17.19 7.14
N GLN A 321 24.42 -17.58 8.41
CA GLN A 321 23.48 -17.20 9.48
C GLN A 321 23.38 -15.68 9.70
N PHE A 322 24.46 -14.93 9.45
CA PHE A 322 24.44 -13.46 9.55
C PHE A 322 23.42 -12.85 8.58
N GLY A 323 23.47 -13.26 7.30
CA GLY A 323 22.52 -12.78 6.29
C GLY A 323 21.05 -13.11 6.63
N PHE A 324 20.82 -14.31 7.16
CA PHE A 324 19.50 -14.75 7.60
C PHE A 324 18.94 -13.88 8.72
N ILE A 325 19.71 -13.66 9.79
CA ILE A 325 19.27 -12.87 10.95
C ILE A 325 19.07 -11.40 10.56
N PHE A 326 20.05 -10.81 9.87
CA PHE A 326 19.99 -9.40 9.50
C PHE A 326 18.79 -9.10 8.60
N PHE A 327 18.61 -9.89 7.54
CA PHE A 327 17.47 -9.71 6.64
C PHE A 327 16.15 -10.13 7.26
N GLY A 328 16.15 -11.15 8.12
CA GLY A 328 14.98 -11.53 8.88
C GLY A 328 14.46 -10.38 9.75
N ILE A 329 15.35 -9.62 10.38
CA ILE A 329 14.99 -8.42 11.16
C ILE A 329 14.40 -7.34 10.24
N ILE A 330 15.01 -7.07 9.08
CA ILE A 330 14.47 -6.11 8.10
C ILE A 330 13.06 -6.51 7.65
N LEU A 331 12.84 -7.79 7.32
CA LEU A 331 11.53 -8.30 6.92
C LEU A 331 10.49 -8.19 8.03
N ILE A 332 10.88 -8.43 9.29
CA ILE A 332 9.98 -8.24 10.43
C ILE A 332 9.45 -6.81 10.44
N PHE A 333 10.32 -5.81 10.33
CA PHE A 333 9.91 -4.41 10.33
C PHE A 333 9.08 -4.05 9.09
N ALA A 334 9.48 -4.44 7.90
CA ALA A 334 8.79 -4.12 6.65
C ALA A 334 7.39 -4.76 6.55
N LEU A 335 7.22 -5.97 7.06
CA LEU A 335 5.90 -6.62 7.09
C LEU A 335 5.02 -6.13 8.26
N PHE A 336 5.64 -5.75 9.38
CA PHE A 336 4.93 -5.14 10.51
C PHE A 336 4.38 -3.76 10.11
N ASP A 337 5.19 -2.89 9.50
CA ASP A 337 4.78 -1.54 9.12
C ASP A 337 3.67 -1.57 8.05
N THR A 338 3.72 -2.52 7.13
CA THR A 338 2.66 -2.72 6.13
C THR A 338 1.33 -3.03 6.80
N GLN A 339 1.27 -3.98 7.75
CA GLN A 339 0.02 -4.26 8.48
C GLN A 339 -0.41 -3.08 9.36
N PHE A 340 0.55 -2.34 9.90
CA PHE A 340 0.31 -1.14 10.69
C PHE A 340 -0.45 -0.10 9.87
N SER A 341 -0.02 0.17 8.63
CA SER A 341 -0.71 1.08 7.72
C SER A 341 -2.06 0.55 7.23
N ILE A 342 -2.20 -0.77 7.03
CA ILE A 342 -3.46 -1.42 6.65
C ILE A 342 -4.53 -1.20 7.72
N TYR A 343 -4.22 -1.44 8.98
CA TYR A 343 -5.19 -1.30 10.06
C TYR A 343 -5.54 0.16 10.33
N ASP A 344 -4.59 1.11 10.17
CA ASP A 344 -4.89 2.53 10.16
C ASP A 344 -5.90 2.89 9.05
N GLY A 345 -5.67 2.43 7.83
CA GLY A 345 -6.53 2.70 6.68
C GLY A 345 -7.95 2.15 6.84
N ILE A 346 -8.09 0.91 7.29
CA ILE A 346 -9.39 0.28 7.57
C ILE A 346 -10.11 1.05 8.68
N ALA A 347 -9.43 1.33 9.80
CA ALA A 347 -10.04 2.02 10.93
C ALA A 347 -10.55 3.41 10.56
N ARG A 348 -9.81 4.17 9.73
CA ARG A 348 -10.26 5.48 9.20
C ARG A 348 -11.48 5.35 8.30
N MET A 349 -11.47 4.38 7.41
CA MET A 349 -12.55 4.17 6.45
C MET A 349 -13.88 3.85 7.15
N TRP A 350 -13.86 2.99 8.16
CA TRP A 350 -15.02 2.70 8.97
C TRP A 350 -15.42 3.85 9.87
N ALA A 351 -14.44 4.60 10.44
CA ALA A 351 -14.73 5.79 11.22
C ALA A 351 -15.40 6.88 10.37
N ASP A 352 -14.97 7.08 9.12
CA ASP A 352 -15.65 7.96 8.17
C ASP A 352 -17.08 7.49 7.92
N SER A 353 -17.30 6.19 7.66
CA SER A 353 -18.64 5.63 7.41
C SER A 353 -19.59 5.81 8.60
N PHE A 354 -19.09 5.71 9.84
CA PHE A 354 -19.90 5.97 11.04
C PHE A 354 -20.09 7.47 11.29
N TYR A 355 -18.99 8.21 11.49
CA TYR A 355 -19.03 9.56 12.02
C TYR A 355 -19.48 10.60 10.99
N LEU A 356 -19.07 10.45 9.73
CA LEU A 356 -19.39 11.42 8.69
C LEU A 356 -20.72 11.13 8.01
N GLU A 357 -21.00 9.85 7.73
CA GLU A 357 -22.18 9.46 6.95
C GLU A 357 -23.44 9.29 7.82
N HIS A 358 -23.28 9.02 9.11
CA HIS A 358 -24.39 8.83 10.04
C HIS A 358 -24.22 9.65 11.32
N PRO A 359 -24.08 10.99 11.21
CA PRO A 359 -23.85 11.85 12.37
C PRO A 359 -25.00 11.84 13.37
N GLU A 360 -26.22 11.57 12.94
CA GLU A 360 -27.43 11.46 13.77
C GLU A 360 -27.31 10.31 14.79
N THR A 361 -26.69 9.19 14.39
CA THR A 361 -26.55 8.00 15.22
C THR A 361 -25.22 7.96 15.95
N PHE A 362 -24.13 8.20 15.21
CA PHE A 362 -22.76 8.01 15.69
C PHE A 362 -22.03 9.31 16.06
N GLY A 363 -22.58 10.47 15.71
CA GLY A 363 -21.94 11.78 15.93
C GLY A 363 -21.86 12.25 17.38
N LYS A 364 -22.49 11.52 18.33
CA LYS A 364 -22.41 11.80 19.80
C LYS A 364 -21.02 11.49 20.39
N ARG A 365 -20.25 10.65 19.75
CA ARG A 365 -18.89 10.32 20.15
C ARG A 365 -17.89 10.96 19.19
N PRO A 366 -16.69 11.37 19.64
CA PRO A 366 -15.69 11.97 18.74
C PRO A 366 -15.21 10.95 17.69
N TYR A 367 -14.75 11.43 16.54
CA TYR A 367 -14.26 10.60 15.43
C TYR A 367 -13.27 9.54 15.90
N ARG A 368 -12.29 9.91 16.76
CA ARG A 368 -11.27 8.97 17.24
C ARG A 368 -11.85 7.79 18.02
N TYR A 369 -13.02 7.92 18.65
CA TYR A 369 -13.68 6.80 19.33
C TYR A 369 -13.99 5.69 18.32
N TRP A 370 -14.59 6.03 17.18
CA TRP A 370 -14.90 5.07 16.13
C TRP A 370 -13.65 4.52 15.46
N TYR A 371 -12.61 5.35 15.29
CA TYR A 371 -11.31 4.90 14.82
C TYR A 371 -10.74 3.79 15.70
N PHE A 372 -10.67 3.98 17.02
CA PHE A 372 -10.12 2.98 17.93
C PHE A 372 -11.03 1.76 18.14
N VAL A 373 -12.34 1.91 18.06
CA VAL A 373 -13.29 0.78 18.04
C VAL A 373 -12.99 -0.13 16.85
N MET A 374 -12.82 0.46 15.65
CA MET A 374 -12.53 -0.31 14.44
C MET A 374 -11.12 -0.86 14.40
N LEU A 375 -10.14 -0.12 14.94
CA LEU A 375 -8.79 -0.64 15.11
C LEU A 375 -8.77 -1.88 16.03
N ALA A 376 -9.49 -1.83 17.16
CA ALA A 376 -9.66 -2.99 18.05
C ALA A 376 -10.37 -4.15 17.33
N ALA A 377 -11.40 -3.87 16.52
CA ALA A 377 -12.08 -4.89 15.74
C ALA A 377 -11.13 -5.54 14.71
N CYS A 378 -10.24 -4.77 14.05
CA CYS A 378 -9.20 -5.31 13.17
C CYS A 378 -8.24 -6.24 13.92
N VAL A 379 -7.77 -5.82 15.10
CA VAL A 379 -6.87 -6.62 15.94
C VAL A 379 -7.53 -7.94 16.36
N ILE A 380 -8.77 -7.87 16.86
CA ILE A 380 -9.52 -9.07 17.27
C ILE A 380 -9.76 -9.99 16.08
N TYR A 381 -10.19 -9.44 14.93
CA TYR A 381 -10.38 -10.21 13.71
C TYR A 381 -9.08 -10.89 13.25
N GLY A 382 -7.95 -10.18 13.32
CA GLY A 382 -6.62 -10.72 13.03
C GLY A 382 -6.25 -11.88 13.98
N MET A 383 -6.51 -11.73 15.28
CA MET A 383 -6.26 -12.79 16.28
C MET A 383 -7.09 -14.05 16.04
N LEU A 384 -8.32 -13.91 15.53
CA LEU A 384 -9.19 -15.03 15.21
C LEU A 384 -8.83 -15.68 13.87
N SER A 385 -8.54 -14.87 12.86
CA SER A 385 -8.31 -15.34 11.50
C SER A 385 -6.91 -15.88 11.23
N VAL A 386 -5.93 -15.64 12.11
CA VAL A 386 -4.55 -16.17 12.01
C VAL A 386 -4.50 -17.69 11.89
N TRP A 387 -5.50 -18.40 12.41
CA TRP A 387 -5.58 -19.87 12.43
C TRP A 387 -6.17 -20.47 11.15
N LEU A 388 -6.69 -19.64 10.23
CA LEU A 388 -7.40 -20.12 9.03
C LEU A 388 -6.46 -20.67 7.96
N LYS A 389 -5.39 -19.95 7.63
CA LYS A 389 -4.44 -20.28 6.54
C LYS A 389 -3.04 -19.74 6.85
N THR A 390 -2.04 -20.19 6.08
CA THR A 390 -0.67 -19.66 6.18
C THR A 390 -0.59 -18.19 5.73
N PRO A 391 0.43 -17.42 6.17
CA PRO A 391 0.58 -16.01 5.80
C PRO A 391 0.55 -15.79 4.28
N TYR A 392 1.23 -16.62 3.52
CA TYR A 392 1.28 -16.52 2.05
C TYR A 392 -0.10 -16.73 1.39
N VAL A 393 -0.89 -17.70 1.87
CA VAL A 393 -2.25 -17.93 1.34
C VAL A 393 -3.16 -16.76 1.66
N LEU A 394 -3.13 -16.21 2.89
CA LEU A 394 -3.91 -15.03 3.25
C LEU A 394 -3.53 -13.83 2.37
N TRP A 395 -2.24 -13.68 2.08
CA TRP A 395 -1.76 -12.64 1.16
C TRP A 395 -2.25 -12.85 -0.28
N LEU A 396 -2.28 -14.09 -0.80
CA LEU A 396 -2.84 -14.39 -2.13
C LEU A 396 -4.34 -14.06 -2.21
N ILE A 397 -5.12 -14.37 -1.15
CA ILE A 397 -6.54 -13.99 -1.05
C ILE A 397 -6.70 -12.47 -1.18
N ALA A 398 -5.90 -11.72 -0.45
CA ALA A 398 -5.93 -10.26 -0.50
C ALA A 398 -5.57 -9.72 -1.90
N ASN A 399 -4.63 -10.34 -2.62
CA ASN A 399 -4.28 -9.97 -3.98
C ASN A 399 -5.39 -10.31 -4.99
N TRP A 400 -6.02 -11.48 -4.86
CA TRP A 400 -7.13 -11.87 -5.71
C TRP A 400 -8.31 -10.91 -5.59
N LEU A 401 -8.81 -10.66 -4.38
CA LEU A 401 -9.87 -9.68 -4.13
C LEU A 401 -9.44 -8.26 -4.52
N GLY A 402 -8.18 -7.97 -4.35
CA GLY A 402 -7.59 -6.68 -4.67
C GLY A 402 -7.65 -6.31 -6.15
N THR A 403 -7.63 -7.28 -7.08
CA THR A 403 -7.79 -6.98 -8.51
C THR A 403 -9.16 -6.38 -8.80
N ALA A 404 -10.23 -6.94 -8.22
CA ALA A 404 -11.58 -6.38 -8.31
C ALA A 404 -11.70 -5.05 -7.54
N ALA A 405 -11.10 -4.97 -6.35
CA ALA A 405 -11.12 -3.76 -5.53
C ALA A 405 -10.44 -2.59 -6.22
N GLN A 406 -9.28 -2.81 -6.85
CA GLN A 406 -8.57 -1.75 -7.59
C GLN A 406 -9.36 -1.30 -8.83
N ALA A 407 -9.97 -2.22 -9.58
CA ALA A 407 -10.85 -1.88 -10.67
C ALA A 407 -12.02 -0.99 -10.18
N TYR A 408 -12.69 -1.39 -9.11
CA TYR A 408 -13.76 -0.64 -8.47
C TYR A 408 -13.32 0.77 -8.04
N VAL A 409 -12.25 0.87 -7.25
CA VAL A 409 -11.73 2.16 -6.77
C VAL A 409 -11.39 3.08 -7.94
N THR A 410 -10.73 2.55 -8.97
CA THR A 410 -10.33 3.32 -10.15
C THR A 410 -11.54 3.88 -10.90
N TYR A 411 -12.55 3.06 -11.19
CA TYR A 411 -13.78 3.53 -11.84
C TYR A 411 -14.50 4.59 -11.01
N MET A 412 -14.61 4.38 -9.71
CA MET A 412 -15.30 5.31 -8.81
C MET A 412 -14.58 6.65 -8.71
N VAL A 413 -13.25 6.65 -8.54
CA VAL A 413 -12.45 7.88 -8.41
C VAL A 413 -12.54 8.73 -9.67
N ILE A 414 -12.36 8.13 -10.85
CA ILE A 414 -12.44 8.89 -12.11
C ILE A 414 -13.84 9.45 -12.35
N THR A 415 -14.86 8.63 -12.12
CA THR A 415 -16.26 9.05 -12.30
C THR A 415 -16.62 10.17 -11.31
N MET A 416 -16.20 10.05 -10.05
CA MET A 416 -16.39 11.05 -9.00
C MET A 416 -15.72 12.38 -9.36
N ASN A 417 -14.42 12.36 -9.72
CA ASN A 417 -13.68 13.57 -10.08
C ASN A 417 -14.31 14.31 -11.26
N ARG A 418 -14.81 13.57 -12.26
CA ARG A 418 -15.52 14.17 -13.41
C ARG A 418 -16.84 14.81 -13.02
N ARG A 419 -17.57 14.25 -12.05
CA ARG A 419 -18.91 14.75 -11.67
C ARG A 419 -18.84 15.85 -10.62
N LEU A 420 -17.95 15.72 -9.64
CA LEU A 420 -17.97 16.58 -8.45
C LEU A 420 -16.98 17.74 -8.51
N LEU A 421 -15.87 17.62 -9.26
CA LEU A 421 -14.90 18.70 -9.34
C LEU A 421 -15.27 19.75 -10.40
N PRO A 422 -14.92 21.04 -10.15
CA PRO A 422 -15.03 22.10 -11.16
C PRO A 422 -14.25 21.73 -12.43
N GLU A 423 -14.71 22.17 -13.57
CA GLU A 423 -14.17 21.79 -14.89
C GLU A 423 -12.64 21.96 -14.98
N LYS A 424 -12.11 23.09 -14.50
CA LYS A 424 -10.67 23.41 -14.51
C LYS A 424 -9.82 22.54 -13.56
N ALA A 425 -10.46 21.80 -12.65
CA ALA A 425 -9.81 20.88 -11.70
C ALA A 425 -10.00 19.40 -12.06
N ARG A 426 -10.78 19.07 -13.09
CA ARG A 426 -11.07 17.70 -13.53
C ARG A 426 -9.84 16.96 -14.04
N PRO A 427 -9.87 15.61 -14.08
CA PRO A 427 -8.85 14.79 -14.73
C PRO A 427 -8.64 15.13 -16.20
N GLY A 428 -7.40 15.09 -16.64
CA GLY A 428 -7.08 15.19 -18.08
C GLY A 428 -7.42 13.90 -18.84
N GLY A 429 -7.60 14.01 -20.17
CA GLY A 429 -7.97 12.88 -21.03
C GLY A 429 -7.04 11.68 -20.94
N LEU A 430 -5.72 11.90 -20.94
CA LEU A 430 -4.72 10.83 -20.79
C LEU A 430 -4.89 10.06 -19.48
N SER A 431 -5.03 10.77 -18.34
CA SER A 431 -5.22 10.14 -17.02
C SER A 431 -6.50 9.30 -17.01
N MET A 432 -7.60 9.81 -17.56
CA MET A 432 -8.86 9.08 -17.66
C MET A 432 -8.71 7.80 -18.49
N THR A 433 -8.09 7.89 -19.66
CA THR A 433 -7.92 6.75 -20.58
C THR A 433 -7.10 5.64 -19.94
N ILE A 434 -5.94 5.98 -19.34
CA ILE A 434 -5.07 5.00 -18.68
C ILE A 434 -5.82 4.32 -17.54
N ASN A 435 -6.49 5.07 -16.69
CA ASN A 435 -7.22 4.51 -15.56
C ASN A 435 -8.38 3.59 -16.00
N TYR A 436 -9.19 3.98 -16.99
CA TYR A 436 -10.28 3.12 -17.45
C TYR A 436 -9.79 1.83 -18.12
N ILE A 437 -8.74 1.91 -18.95
CA ILE A 437 -8.14 0.73 -19.58
C ILE A 437 -7.60 -0.21 -18.49
N TRP A 438 -6.84 0.34 -17.54
CA TRP A 438 -6.25 -0.47 -16.47
C TRP A 438 -7.32 -1.13 -15.58
N ALA A 439 -8.35 -0.39 -15.18
CA ALA A 439 -9.47 -0.93 -14.41
C ALA A 439 -10.18 -2.07 -15.16
N THR A 440 -10.35 -1.93 -16.48
CA THR A 440 -10.97 -2.97 -17.31
C THR A 440 -10.09 -4.22 -17.37
N ILE A 441 -8.76 -4.06 -17.57
CA ILE A 441 -7.80 -5.18 -17.55
C ILE A 441 -7.89 -5.92 -16.21
N LEU A 442 -7.88 -5.21 -15.08
CA LEU A 442 -7.97 -5.81 -13.75
C LEU A 442 -9.27 -6.58 -13.52
N LEU A 443 -10.39 -6.03 -13.98
CA LEU A 443 -11.69 -6.69 -13.84
C LEU A 443 -11.76 -7.98 -14.67
N VAL A 444 -11.31 -7.94 -15.92
CA VAL A 444 -11.23 -9.11 -16.80
C VAL A 444 -10.30 -10.16 -16.17
N TYR A 445 -9.15 -9.73 -15.66
CA TYR A 445 -8.21 -10.62 -14.99
C TYR A 445 -8.78 -11.26 -13.72
N PHE A 446 -9.51 -10.52 -12.92
CA PHE A 446 -10.19 -11.05 -11.73
C PHE A 446 -11.11 -12.22 -12.09
N PHE A 447 -11.94 -12.06 -13.11
CA PHE A 447 -12.83 -13.13 -13.57
C PHE A 447 -12.05 -14.31 -14.17
N ALA A 448 -11.03 -14.05 -14.99
CA ALA A 448 -10.19 -15.10 -15.54
C ALA A 448 -9.50 -15.93 -14.45
N TRP A 449 -8.91 -15.26 -13.45
CA TRP A 449 -8.28 -15.93 -12.31
C TRP A 449 -9.30 -16.76 -11.51
N THR A 450 -10.46 -16.22 -11.23
CA THR A 450 -11.52 -16.91 -10.48
C THR A 450 -12.02 -18.17 -11.18
N ILE A 451 -12.17 -18.12 -12.51
CA ILE A 451 -12.75 -19.21 -13.29
C ILE A 451 -11.73 -20.28 -13.68
N LEU A 452 -10.52 -19.85 -14.09
CA LEU A 452 -9.55 -20.74 -14.73
C LEU A 452 -8.50 -21.31 -13.77
N ASP A 453 -8.10 -20.60 -12.73
CA ASP A 453 -6.99 -20.99 -11.85
C ASP A 453 -7.41 -21.25 -10.39
N ARG A 454 -8.65 -21.03 -10.05
CA ARG A 454 -9.27 -21.21 -8.70
C ARG A 454 -8.27 -20.89 -7.59
N PRO A 455 -8.22 -19.66 -7.05
CA PRO A 455 -7.15 -19.15 -6.18
C PRO A 455 -6.98 -19.91 -4.83
N PHE A 456 -7.82 -20.88 -4.52
CA PHE A 456 -7.80 -21.65 -3.24
C PHE A 456 -8.12 -23.12 -3.45
#